data_b716e04dc9e6aef96b20b51687938a2c
#
_entry.id   b716e04dc9e6aef96b20b51687938a2c
#
_cell.length_a   1.000
_cell.length_b   1.000
_cell.length_c   1.000
_cell.angle_alpha   90.00
_cell.angle_beta   90.00
_cell.angle_gamma   90.00
#
_symmetry.space_group_name_H-M   'P 1'
#
loop_
_entity.id
_entity.type
_entity.pdbx_description
1 polymer ?
#
loop_
_entity_poly.entity_id
_entity_poly.type
_entity_poly.pdbx_seq_one_letter_code
_entity_poly.pdbx_strand_id
1 'polypeptide(L)'
;AVIKMNTKKYMIIIKGEIKTRDVKFLEQDDASHKMNVTFNNRKTYSYTLDNVEFLENPKFLDPRKYHLSKDGKNFFSVEAIYEFVGKNATYIHVCFKNNVERDYYKSQLDIQASYLNKKDAANVFDYIKEISKLSNLKNESNGEQLLPKKFKKISFLRSDVALTKYLNPKSLKKSIDGEYMPIFPFGCNNSQYVAVKRAMENQISVIQGPPGTGKTQTILNIIANILIQGKTVQVVSNNNSATENVFEKLSSSKYNLGFIVATLGKSDNKTNFINNQKTNYPDFTSLKSDDIQDDFMQQVQEKS
;
A
#
# COMPACT_ATOMS: atom_id res chain seq x y z
N ALA A 1 -3.40 15.80 -44.14
CA ALA A 1 -4.61 16.06 -43.31
C ALA A 1 -4.22 16.74 -42.01
N VAL A 2 -5.02 17.73 -41.59
CA VAL A 2 -4.79 18.41 -40.29
C VAL A 2 -5.38 17.62 -39.15
N ILE A 3 -4.55 17.26 -38.17
CA ILE A 3 -4.94 16.52 -36.96
C ILE A 3 -5.02 17.51 -35.80
N LYS A 4 -6.19 17.58 -35.16
CA LYS A 4 -6.38 18.28 -33.91
C LYS A 4 -5.90 17.41 -32.76
N MET A 5 -4.99 17.93 -31.95
CA MET A 5 -4.44 17.17 -30.82
C MET A 5 -5.51 16.80 -29.80
N ASN A 6 -5.43 15.55 -29.36
CA ASN A 6 -6.19 14.99 -28.27
C ASN A 6 -5.23 14.09 -27.47
N THR A 7 -4.87 14.51 -26.27
CA THR A 7 -3.88 13.86 -25.40
C THR A 7 -4.23 12.40 -25.04
N LYS A 8 -5.51 12.04 -25.09
CA LYS A 8 -5.99 10.66 -24.84
C LYS A 8 -5.92 9.76 -26.06
N LYS A 9 -5.67 10.32 -27.25
CA LYS A 9 -5.57 9.56 -28.50
C LYS A 9 -4.19 9.63 -29.15
N TYR A 10 -3.49 10.75 -28.94
CA TYR A 10 -2.27 11.07 -29.65
C TYR A 10 -1.17 11.53 -28.68
N MET A 11 0.05 11.17 -28.99
CA MET A 11 1.22 11.68 -28.31
C MET A 11 2.23 12.15 -29.36
N ILE A 12 2.87 13.28 -29.10
CA ILE A 12 3.92 13.80 -29.95
C ILE A 12 5.20 14.07 -29.16
N ILE A 13 6.30 13.57 -29.72
CA ILE A 13 7.64 13.74 -29.20
C ILE A 13 8.44 14.53 -30.26
N ILE A 14 9.05 15.64 -29.89
CA ILE A 14 9.85 16.48 -30.78
C ILE A 14 11.26 16.55 -30.23
N LYS A 15 12.24 16.12 -31.02
CA LYS A 15 13.66 16.07 -30.62
C LYS A 15 13.87 15.39 -29.26
N GLY A 16 13.14 14.31 -28.99
CA GLY A 16 13.23 13.54 -27.77
C GLY A 16 12.45 14.10 -26.57
N GLU A 17 11.76 15.24 -26.71
CA GLU A 17 10.93 15.81 -25.66
C GLU A 17 9.43 15.60 -25.92
N ILE A 18 8.69 15.23 -24.89
CA ILE A 18 7.22 15.10 -24.97
C ILE A 18 6.61 16.50 -25.07
N LYS A 19 5.96 16.82 -26.18
CA LYS A 19 5.32 18.12 -26.45
C LYS A 19 3.80 18.04 -26.62
N THR A 20 3.19 16.91 -26.33
CA THR A 20 1.76 16.61 -26.58
C THR A 20 0.83 17.72 -26.10
N ARG A 21 1.04 18.26 -24.90
CA ARG A 21 0.15 19.26 -24.30
C ARG A 21 0.39 20.68 -24.82
N ASP A 22 1.54 20.91 -25.47
CA ASP A 22 1.91 22.21 -26.02
C ASP A 22 1.38 22.38 -27.44
N VAL A 23 1.01 21.30 -28.11
CA VAL A 23 0.63 21.26 -29.51
C VAL A 23 -0.89 21.30 -29.69
N LYS A 24 -1.36 22.09 -30.62
CA LYS A 24 -2.77 22.29 -30.96
C LYS A 24 -3.18 21.52 -32.22
N PHE A 25 -2.37 21.61 -33.27
CA PHE A 25 -2.62 20.94 -34.54
C PHE A 25 -1.32 20.36 -35.11
N LEU A 26 -1.48 19.29 -35.87
CA LEU A 26 -0.42 18.65 -36.66
C LEU A 26 -0.88 18.54 -38.08
N GLU A 27 0.03 18.77 -39.04
CA GLU A 27 -0.21 18.53 -40.43
C GLU A 27 1.04 17.88 -41.04
N GLN A 28 0.88 16.70 -41.60
CA GLN A 28 1.97 16.06 -42.33
C GLN A 28 1.97 16.57 -43.76
N ASP A 29 3.11 17.03 -44.21
CA ASP A 29 3.38 17.39 -45.61
C ASP A 29 4.22 16.29 -46.24
N ASP A 30 3.55 15.42 -46.98
CA ASP A 30 4.18 14.29 -47.63
C ASP A 30 5.15 14.67 -48.73
N ALA A 31 4.92 15.83 -49.38
CA ALA A 31 5.77 16.32 -50.45
C ALA A 31 7.14 16.81 -49.93
N SER A 32 7.19 17.45 -48.78
CA SER A 32 8.42 17.97 -48.18
C SER A 32 9.04 17.04 -47.14
N HIS A 33 8.42 15.86 -46.84
CA HIS A 33 8.82 14.96 -45.76
C HIS A 33 8.94 15.67 -44.40
N LYS A 34 8.04 16.60 -44.13
CA LYS A 34 8.00 17.39 -42.90
C LYS A 34 6.67 17.26 -42.18
N MET A 35 6.70 17.52 -40.90
CA MET A 35 5.52 17.68 -40.08
C MET A 35 5.43 19.14 -39.60
N ASN A 36 4.33 19.80 -39.95
CA ASN A 36 4.01 21.14 -39.48
C ASN A 36 3.29 21.00 -38.12
N VAL A 37 3.87 21.58 -37.08
CA VAL A 37 3.38 21.54 -35.72
C VAL A 37 2.93 22.91 -35.30
N THR A 38 1.65 23.09 -35.07
CA THR A 38 1.07 24.33 -34.54
C THR A 38 0.90 24.20 -33.04
N PHE A 39 1.59 25.04 -32.28
CA PHE A 39 1.55 25.09 -30.83
C PHE A 39 0.35 25.90 -30.31
N ASN A 40 0.06 25.78 -29.01
CA ASN A 40 -1.03 26.52 -28.35
C ASN A 40 -0.86 28.06 -28.43
N ASN A 41 0.37 28.57 -28.55
CA ASN A 41 0.70 29.96 -28.75
C ASN A 41 0.47 30.46 -30.21
N ARG A 42 -0.14 29.62 -31.06
CA ARG A 42 -0.46 29.86 -32.48
C ARG A 42 0.76 29.95 -33.42
N LYS A 43 1.96 29.64 -32.96
CA LYS A 43 3.14 29.53 -33.80
C LYS A 43 3.20 28.14 -34.43
N THR A 44 3.56 28.11 -35.73
CA THR A 44 3.74 26.85 -36.47
C THR A 44 5.23 26.70 -36.85
N TYR A 45 5.74 25.50 -36.62
CA TYR A 45 7.10 25.11 -36.96
C TYR A 45 7.07 23.85 -37.81
N SER A 46 7.97 23.77 -38.78
CA SER A 46 8.14 22.58 -39.63
C SER A 46 9.34 21.78 -39.14
N TYR A 47 9.12 20.51 -38.85
CA TYR A 47 10.16 19.58 -38.42
C TYR A 47 10.31 18.47 -39.45
N THR A 48 11.53 17.97 -39.66
CA THR A 48 11.74 16.73 -40.42
C THR A 48 11.13 15.56 -39.68
N LEU A 49 10.64 14.53 -40.37
CA LEU A 49 10.00 13.37 -39.77
C LEU A 49 10.93 12.61 -38.82
N ASP A 50 12.25 12.69 -39.00
CA ASP A 50 13.23 12.10 -38.10
C ASP A 50 13.28 12.77 -36.71
N ASN A 51 12.86 14.04 -36.63
CA ASN A 51 12.85 14.81 -35.39
C ASN A 51 11.50 14.79 -34.67
N VAL A 52 10.49 14.12 -35.25
CA VAL A 52 9.14 14.05 -34.70
C VAL A 52 8.67 12.62 -34.66
N GLU A 53 8.25 12.19 -33.51
CA GLU A 53 7.56 10.91 -33.33
C GLU A 53 6.10 11.20 -32.97
N PHE A 54 5.19 10.76 -33.82
CA PHE A 54 3.75 10.88 -33.62
C PHE A 54 3.18 9.51 -33.33
N LEU A 55 2.54 9.35 -32.15
CA LEU A 55 2.02 8.10 -31.66
C LEU A 55 0.50 8.15 -31.58
N GLU A 56 -0.12 7.08 -32.02
CA GLU A 56 -1.57 6.89 -32.05
C GLU A 56 -1.96 5.61 -31.35
N ASN A 57 -3.26 5.45 -31.09
CA ASN A 57 -3.85 4.20 -30.60
C ASN A 57 -3.20 3.68 -29.31
N PRO A 58 -3.19 4.49 -28.24
CA PRO A 58 -2.60 4.08 -26.98
C PRO A 58 -3.37 2.90 -26.38
N LYS A 59 -2.65 2.07 -25.63
CA LYS A 59 -3.25 1.08 -24.79
C LYS A 59 -3.82 1.74 -23.52
N PHE A 60 -5.12 1.59 -23.30
CA PHE A 60 -5.74 2.03 -22.05
C PHE A 60 -5.42 1.06 -20.91
N LEU A 61 -4.90 1.59 -19.81
CA LEU A 61 -4.67 0.86 -18.57
C LEU A 61 -5.69 1.34 -17.53
N ASP A 62 -6.60 0.44 -17.14
CA ASP A 62 -7.64 0.77 -16.15
C ASP A 62 -7.00 1.11 -14.79
N PRO A 63 -7.17 2.33 -14.25
CA PRO A 63 -6.58 2.73 -12.97
C PRO A 63 -7.01 1.87 -11.77
N ARG A 64 -8.11 1.11 -11.90
CA ARG A 64 -8.54 0.14 -10.88
C ARG A 64 -7.70 -1.12 -10.88
N LYS A 65 -7.02 -1.40 -12.00
CA LYS A 65 -6.20 -2.59 -12.23
C LYS A 65 -4.71 -2.33 -12.15
N TYR A 66 -4.30 -1.07 -12.18
CA TYR A 66 -2.91 -0.65 -12.15
C TYR A 66 -2.69 0.48 -11.15
N HIS A 67 -1.61 0.38 -10.41
CA HIS A 67 -1.14 1.40 -9.50
C HIS A 67 0.17 1.99 -10.02
N LEU A 68 0.28 3.31 -9.98
CA LEU A 68 1.46 4.04 -10.44
C LEU A 68 2.14 4.73 -9.28
N SER A 69 3.47 4.69 -9.29
CA SER A 69 4.29 5.50 -8.40
C SER A 69 5.53 6.04 -9.13
N LYS A 70 6.07 7.15 -8.64
CA LYS A 70 7.32 7.74 -9.10
C LYS A 70 8.16 8.12 -7.89
N ASP A 71 9.43 7.73 -7.89
CA ASP A 71 10.38 8.02 -6.81
C ASP A 71 9.79 7.67 -5.42
N GLY A 72 9.15 6.50 -5.30
CA GLY A 72 8.48 6.02 -4.10
C GLY A 72 7.18 6.73 -3.72
N LYS A 73 6.75 7.76 -4.48
CA LYS A 73 5.51 8.49 -4.23
C LYS A 73 4.37 7.95 -5.08
N ASN A 74 3.30 7.49 -4.42
CA ASN A 74 2.12 6.95 -5.07
C ASN A 74 1.29 8.04 -5.77
N PHE A 75 0.72 7.72 -6.93
CA PHE A 75 -0.25 8.56 -7.60
C PHE A 75 -1.65 8.28 -7.05
N PHE A 76 -2.35 9.33 -6.65
CA PHE A 76 -3.71 9.26 -6.16
C PHE A 76 -4.67 9.95 -7.11
N SER A 77 -5.95 9.56 -7.04
CA SER A 77 -7.02 10.17 -7.86
C SER A 77 -6.77 10.09 -9.37
N VAL A 78 -6.14 9.00 -9.82
CA VAL A 78 -5.95 8.72 -11.24
C VAL A 78 -7.30 8.34 -11.86
N GLU A 79 -7.66 9.00 -12.97
CA GLU A 79 -8.89 8.77 -13.72
C GLU A 79 -8.67 7.87 -14.94
N ALA A 80 -7.56 8.10 -15.66
CA ALA A 80 -7.21 7.33 -16.85
C ALA A 80 -5.70 7.25 -17.04
N ILE A 81 -5.25 6.15 -17.64
CA ILE A 81 -3.84 5.91 -17.96
C ILE A 81 -3.80 5.41 -19.40
N TYR A 82 -2.97 6.06 -20.23
CA TYR A 82 -2.74 5.67 -21.62
C TYR A 82 -1.27 5.38 -21.85
N GLU A 83 -0.99 4.19 -22.39
CA GLU A 83 0.36 3.76 -22.73
C GLU A 83 0.58 3.90 -24.23
N PHE A 84 1.54 4.72 -24.61
CA PHE A 84 1.97 4.93 -25.98
C PHE A 84 3.32 4.24 -26.22
N VAL A 85 3.40 3.37 -27.20
CA VAL A 85 4.62 2.66 -27.54
C VAL A 85 5.28 3.36 -28.72
N GLY A 86 6.42 3.98 -28.49
CA GLY A 86 7.24 4.63 -29.48
C GLY A 86 8.37 3.72 -29.99
N LYS A 87 9.17 4.23 -30.92
CA LYS A 87 10.30 3.48 -31.52
C LYS A 87 11.41 3.21 -30.49
N ASN A 88 11.75 4.21 -29.67
CA ASN A 88 12.88 4.15 -28.75
C ASN A 88 12.45 4.11 -27.28
N ALA A 89 11.21 4.46 -26.97
CA ALA A 89 10.70 4.52 -25.62
C ALA A 89 9.20 4.26 -25.56
N THR A 90 8.72 3.90 -24.39
CA THR A 90 7.28 3.84 -24.07
C THR A 90 6.94 4.99 -23.14
N TYR A 91 5.81 5.60 -23.40
CA TYR A 91 5.35 6.79 -22.69
C TYR A 91 4.01 6.51 -22.00
N ILE A 92 3.78 7.15 -20.87
CA ILE A 92 2.56 7.04 -20.09
C ILE A 92 1.93 8.42 -19.94
N HIS A 93 0.71 8.56 -20.44
CA HIS A 93 -0.13 9.73 -20.22
C HIS A 93 -1.11 9.42 -19.08
N VAL A 94 -1.11 10.26 -18.05
CA VAL A 94 -1.92 10.08 -16.84
C VAL A 94 -2.88 11.24 -16.70
N CYS A 95 -4.18 10.94 -16.64
CA CYS A 95 -5.23 11.90 -16.32
C CYS A 95 -5.66 11.75 -14.86
N PHE A 96 -5.74 12.85 -14.13
CA PHE A 96 -6.18 12.90 -12.74
C PHE A 96 -7.58 13.50 -12.63
N LYS A 97 -8.33 13.17 -11.58
CA LYS A 97 -9.71 13.63 -11.36
C LYS A 97 -9.89 15.16 -11.26
N ASN A 98 -8.81 15.90 -11.01
CA ASN A 98 -8.80 17.36 -10.95
C ASN A 98 -8.50 18.00 -12.31
N ASN A 99 -8.70 17.28 -13.42
CA ASN A 99 -8.39 17.71 -14.79
C ASN A 99 -6.90 18.02 -15.04
N VAL A 100 -6.02 17.56 -14.17
CA VAL A 100 -4.58 17.63 -14.40
C VAL A 100 -4.17 16.42 -15.24
N GLU A 101 -3.38 16.67 -16.27
CA GLU A 101 -2.77 15.64 -17.12
C GLU A 101 -1.25 15.73 -17.02
N ARG A 102 -0.58 14.59 -17.04
CA ARG A 102 0.89 14.52 -17.01
C ARG A 102 1.40 13.41 -17.90
N ASP A 103 2.54 13.67 -18.53
CA ASP A 103 3.24 12.72 -19.39
C ASP A 103 4.54 12.29 -18.75
N TYR A 104 4.86 11.01 -18.91
CA TYR A 104 6.07 10.40 -18.35
C TYR A 104 6.68 9.43 -19.35
N TYR A 105 7.99 9.25 -19.27
CA TYR A 105 8.61 8.04 -19.79
C TYR A 105 8.20 6.86 -18.87
N LYS A 106 7.86 5.72 -19.45
CA LYS A 106 7.51 4.53 -18.67
C LYS A 106 8.61 4.12 -17.69
N SER A 107 9.86 4.31 -18.07
CA SER A 107 11.04 4.04 -17.23
C SER A 107 11.12 4.89 -15.96
N GLN A 108 10.40 6.01 -15.89
CA GLN A 108 10.34 6.88 -14.71
C GLN A 108 9.28 6.43 -13.69
N LEU A 109 8.44 5.47 -14.05
CA LEU A 109 7.30 5.02 -13.26
C LEU A 109 7.46 3.58 -12.82
N ASP A 110 7.07 3.29 -11.59
CA ASP A 110 6.75 1.94 -11.15
C ASP A 110 5.25 1.70 -11.41
N ILE A 111 4.95 0.74 -12.29
CA ILE A 111 3.59 0.38 -12.70
C ILE A 111 3.29 -1.03 -12.21
N GLN A 112 2.49 -1.13 -11.16
CA GLN A 112 2.12 -2.39 -10.55
C GLN A 112 0.73 -2.83 -10.98
N ALA A 113 0.62 -4.04 -11.52
CA ALA A 113 -0.68 -4.65 -11.80
C ALA A 113 -1.32 -5.18 -10.51
N SER A 114 -2.63 -5.01 -10.38
CA SER A 114 -3.38 -5.62 -9.28
C SER A 114 -3.27 -7.14 -9.32
N TYR A 115 -3.11 -7.76 -8.15
CA TYR A 115 -3.16 -9.22 -8.04
C TYR A 115 -4.52 -9.79 -8.48
N LEU A 116 -5.60 -9.02 -8.38
CA LEU A 116 -6.94 -9.35 -8.87
C LEU A 116 -7.05 -9.40 -10.41
N ASN A 117 -6.00 -9.05 -11.15
CA ASN A 117 -5.96 -9.31 -12.59
C ASN A 117 -5.74 -10.81 -12.91
N LYS A 118 -5.31 -11.61 -11.92
CA LYS A 118 -5.23 -13.07 -12.05
C LYS A 118 -6.60 -13.68 -11.86
N LYS A 119 -7.07 -14.45 -12.87
CA LYS A 119 -8.42 -15.02 -12.90
C LYS A 119 -8.78 -15.81 -11.63
N ASP A 120 -7.86 -16.67 -11.16
CA ASP A 120 -8.12 -17.50 -9.98
C ASP A 120 -8.28 -16.64 -8.71
N ALA A 121 -7.42 -15.64 -8.52
CA ALA A 121 -7.51 -14.72 -7.38
C ALA A 121 -8.79 -13.88 -7.43
N ALA A 122 -9.18 -13.41 -8.62
CA ALA A 122 -10.44 -12.68 -8.81
C ALA A 122 -11.64 -13.54 -8.45
N ASN A 123 -11.70 -14.77 -8.94
CA ASN A 123 -12.80 -15.71 -8.65
C ASN A 123 -12.96 -15.97 -7.15
N VAL A 124 -11.83 -16.24 -6.44
CA VAL A 124 -11.87 -16.44 -4.98
C VAL A 124 -12.28 -15.15 -4.27
N PHE A 125 -11.80 -14.01 -4.72
CA PHE A 125 -12.16 -12.72 -4.12
C PHE A 125 -13.65 -12.40 -4.33
N ASP A 126 -14.21 -12.65 -5.52
CA ASP A 126 -15.62 -12.46 -5.79
C ASP A 126 -16.50 -13.42 -4.98
N TYR A 127 -16.07 -14.66 -4.79
CA TYR A 127 -16.72 -15.61 -3.89
C TYR A 127 -16.76 -15.09 -2.43
N ILE A 128 -15.64 -14.58 -1.92
CA ILE A 128 -15.60 -13.97 -0.58
C ILE A 128 -16.54 -12.76 -0.49
N LYS A 129 -16.64 -11.95 -1.53
CA LYS A 129 -17.58 -10.81 -1.56
C LYS A 129 -19.04 -11.28 -1.49
N GLU A 130 -19.38 -12.36 -2.18
CA GLU A 130 -20.74 -12.92 -2.10
C GLU A 130 -21.05 -13.48 -0.70
N ILE A 131 -20.12 -14.23 -0.10
CA ILE A 131 -20.27 -14.70 1.29
C ILE A 131 -20.41 -13.54 2.27
N SER A 132 -19.69 -12.44 2.04
CA SER A 132 -19.76 -11.27 2.92
C SER A 132 -21.16 -10.68 3.05
N LYS A 133 -22.01 -10.85 2.02
CA LYS A 133 -23.41 -10.41 2.05
C LYS A 133 -24.29 -11.24 3.00
N LEU A 134 -23.86 -12.44 3.35
CA LEU A 134 -24.54 -13.31 4.32
C LEU A 134 -24.19 -12.90 5.78
N SER A 135 -23.25 -12.00 5.97
CA SER A 135 -22.85 -11.53 7.29
C SER A 135 -23.92 -10.66 7.94
N ASN A 136 -24.22 -10.96 9.21
CA ASN A 136 -25.12 -10.15 10.04
C ASN A 136 -24.44 -8.93 10.67
N LEU A 137 -23.17 -8.68 10.39
CA LEU A 137 -22.44 -7.53 10.91
C LEU A 137 -22.94 -6.24 10.26
N LYS A 138 -23.68 -5.46 11.02
CA LYS A 138 -24.27 -4.19 10.59
C LYS A 138 -23.71 -3.04 11.40
N ASN A 139 -23.69 -1.87 10.80
CA ASN A 139 -23.41 -0.63 11.50
C ASN A 139 -24.62 -0.31 12.41
N GLU A 140 -24.37 -0.08 13.70
CA GLU A 140 -25.42 0.19 14.70
C GLU A 140 -26.21 1.47 14.39
N SER A 141 -25.58 2.48 13.74
CA SER A 141 -26.22 3.76 13.50
C SER A 141 -27.10 3.81 12.24
N ASN A 142 -26.81 3.02 11.20
CA ASN A 142 -27.52 3.08 9.91
C ASN A 142 -27.98 1.72 9.35
N GLY A 143 -27.74 0.63 10.08
CA GLY A 143 -28.12 -0.73 9.66
C GLY A 143 -27.36 -1.29 8.43
N GLU A 144 -26.39 -0.55 7.90
CA GLU A 144 -25.66 -0.95 6.70
C GLU A 144 -24.71 -2.13 6.97
N GLN A 145 -24.65 -3.10 6.07
CA GLN A 145 -23.74 -4.23 6.18
C GLN A 145 -22.28 -3.78 6.06
N LEU A 146 -21.45 -4.10 7.06
CA LEU A 146 -20.08 -3.64 7.15
C LEU A 146 -19.15 -4.35 6.17
N LEU A 147 -19.22 -5.69 6.09
CA LEU A 147 -18.30 -6.46 5.26
C LEU A 147 -18.47 -6.21 3.76
N PRO A 148 -19.69 -6.26 3.18
CA PRO A 148 -19.87 -5.97 1.76
C PRO A 148 -19.39 -4.57 1.37
N LYS A 149 -19.63 -3.58 2.25
CA LYS A 149 -19.16 -2.20 2.04
C LYS A 149 -17.63 -2.12 2.01
N LYS A 150 -16.94 -2.87 2.89
CA LYS A 150 -15.48 -2.92 2.94
C LYS A 150 -14.91 -3.60 1.70
N PHE A 151 -15.43 -4.77 1.32
CA PHE A 151 -14.99 -5.49 0.13
C PHE A 151 -15.24 -4.71 -1.17
N LYS A 152 -16.34 -3.97 -1.27
CA LYS A 152 -16.64 -3.11 -2.43
C LYS A 152 -15.58 -2.02 -2.67
N LYS A 153 -14.89 -1.58 -1.61
CA LYS A 153 -13.84 -0.56 -1.71
C LYS A 153 -12.49 -1.12 -2.19
N ILE A 154 -12.32 -2.44 -2.17
CA ILE A 154 -11.08 -3.07 -2.60
C ILE A 154 -11.17 -3.30 -4.10
N SER A 155 -10.52 -2.45 -4.89
CA SER A 155 -10.41 -2.58 -6.34
C SER A 155 -9.00 -2.99 -6.79
N PHE A 156 -8.01 -2.78 -5.93
CA PHE A 156 -6.61 -3.07 -6.18
C PHE A 156 -6.02 -3.84 -5.00
N LEU A 157 -5.25 -4.89 -5.31
CA LEU A 157 -4.46 -5.64 -4.32
C LEU A 157 -3.01 -5.77 -4.81
N ARG A 158 -2.08 -5.36 -3.97
CA ARG A 158 -0.65 -5.62 -4.19
C ARG A 158 -0.37 -7.11 -4.00
N SER A 159 0.65 -7.62 -4.69
CA SER A 159 1.03 -9.03 -4.60
C SER A 159 1.66 -9.43 -3.25
N ASP A 160 2.12 -8.45 -2.48
CA ASP A 160 2.85 -8.62 -1.21
C ASP A 160 1.97 -8.52 0.05
N VAL A 161 0.67 -8.23 -0.08
CA VAL A 161 -0.23 -8.12 1.10
C VAL A 161 -0.77 -9.48 1.55
N ALA A 162 -1.12 -9.60 2.84
CA ALA A 162 -1.61 -10.86 3.43
C ALA A 162 -2.87 -11.39 2.73
N LEU A 163 -3.79 -10.50 2.31
CA LEU A 163 -5.01 -10.91 1.59
C LEU A 163 -4.70 -11.67 0.30
N THR A 164 -3.69 -11.25 -0.47
CA THR A 164 -3.31 -11.97 -1.71
C THR A 164 -2.74 -13.35 -1.42
N LYS A 165 -2.06 -13.52 -0.29
CA LYS A 165 -1.59 -14.84 0.17
C LYS A 165 -2.76 -15.73 0.59
N TYR A 166 -3.78 -15.15 1.21
CA TYR A 166 -5.01 -15.86 1.55
C TYR A 166 -5.77 -16.33 0.30
N LEU A 167 -5.81 -15.49 -0.75
CA LEU A 167 -6.45 -15.84 -2.03
C LEU A 167 -5.70 -16.95 -2.79
N ASN A 168 -4.39 -17.13 -2.54
CA ASN A 168 -3.60 -18.21 -3.11
C ASN A 168 -2.56 -18.70 -2.08
N PRO A 169 -2.92 -19.65 -1.21
CA PRO A 169 -2.03 -20.18 -0.16
C PRO A 169 -0.74 -20.83 -0.69
N LYS A 170 -0.74 -21.30 -1.95
CA LYS A 170 0.46 -21.87 -2.59
C LYS A 170 1.61 -20.86 -2.71
N SER A 171 1.32 -19.57 -2.60
CA SER A 171 2.32 -18.50 -2.65
C SER A 171 2.84 -18.06 -1.27
N LEU A 172 2.50 -18.78 -0.20
CA LEU A 172 3.02 -18.52 1.14
C LEU A 172 4.54 -18.79 1.16
N LYS A 173 5.30 -17.76 1.47
CA LYS A 173 6.75 -17.81 1.67
C LYS A 173 7.09 -17.21 3.01
N LYS A 174 8.27 -17.53 3.55
CA LYS A 174 8.83 -16.75 4.65
C LYS A 174 8.93 -15.27 4.22
N SER A 175 8.66 -14.38 5.16
CA SER A 175 8.75 -12.93 4.92
C SER A 175 10.16 -12.38 5.15
N ILE A 176 11.02 -13.16 5.78
CA ILE A 176 12.40 -12.80 6.10
C ILE A 176 13.32 -13.89 5.56
N ASP A 177 14.29 -13.50 4.76
CA ASP A 177 15.41 -14.35 4.35
C ASP A 177 16.45 -14.31 5.48
N GLY A 178 16.57 -15.41 6.22
CA GLY A 178 17.49 -15.54 7.36
C GLY A 178 16.78 -16.00 8.64
N GLU A 179 17.53 -16.00 9.73
CA GLU A 179 17.05 -16.35 11.06
C GLU A 179 16.69 -15.09 11.85
N TYR A 180 15.44 -15.01 12.32
CA TYR A 180 15.00 -13.93 13.19
C TYR A 180 15.28 -14.30 14.65
N MET A 181 15.96 -13.43 15.38
CA MET A 181 16.19 -13.55 16.82
C MET A 181 15.16 -12.69 17.57
N PRO A 182 14.10 -13.30 18.15
CA PRO A 182 13.08 -12.53 18.87
C PRO A 182 13.54 -12.16 20.26
N ILE A 183 13.03 -11.03 20.77
CA ILE A 183 13.15 -10.64 22.18
C ILE A 183 11.90 -10.99 22.97
N PHE A 184 12.05 -11.24 24.27
CA PHE A 184 10.97 -11.71 25.15
C PHE A 184 10.82 -10.90 26.44
N PRO A 185 10.50 -9.60 26.36
CA PRO A 185 10.39 -8.73 27.54
C PRO A 185 9.27 -9.17 28.50
N PHE A 186 8.34 -9.98 28.02
CA PHE A 186 7.24 -10.50 28.82
C PHE A 186 7.50 -11.96 29.30
N GLY A 187 8.71 -12.49 29.07
CA GLY A 187 9.04 -13.88 29.33
C GLY A 187 8.43 -14.85 28.32
N CYS A 188 8.95 -16.08 28.23
CA CYS A 188 8.42 -17.10 27.33
C CYS A 188 8.78 -18.52 27.82
N ASN A 189 8.08 -19.51 27.28
CA ASN A 189 8.50 -20.89 27.27
C ASN A 189 8.85 -21.34 25.84
N ASN A 190 9.38 -22.56 25.68
CA ASN A 190 9.82 -23.05 24.35
C ASN A 190 8.72 -23.00 23.28
N SER A 191 7.47 -23.31 23.62
CA SER A 191 6.35 -23.25 22.65
C SER A 191 6.05 -21.82 22.24
N GLN A 192 6.10 -20.88 23.18
CA GLN A 192 5.90 -19.46 22.93
C GLN A 192 7.06 -18.87 22.13
N TYR A 193 8.31 -19.28 22.42
CA TYR A 193 9.48 -18.91 21.61
C TYR A 193 9.27 -19.26 20.14
N VAL A 194 8.93 -20.54 19.86
CA VAL A 194 8.68 -20.99 18.48
C VAL A 194 7.53 -20.23 17.83
N ALA A 195 6.47 -19.93 18.59
CA ALA A 195 5.30 -19.19 18.08
C ALA A 195 5.66 -17.74 17.69
N VAL A 196 6.40 -17.03 18.55
CA VAL A 196 6.88 -15.66 18.27
C VAL A 196 7.83 -15.66 17.08
N LYS A 197 8.84 -16.54 17.06
CA LYS A 197 9.78 -16.66 15.95
C LYS A 197 9.05 -16.87 14.62
N ARG A 198 8.13 -17.83 14.56
CA ARG A 198 7.32 -18.08 13.35
C ARG A 198 6.45 -16.89 12.96
N ALA A 199 5.87 -16.19 13.92
CA ALA A 199 5.07 -15.00 13.66
C ALA A 199 5.91 -13.87 13.03
N MET A 200 7.16 -13.73 13.44
CA MET A 200 8.06 -12.71 12.90
C MET A 200 8.68 -13.12 11.55
N GLU A 201 8.92 -14.40 11.33
CA GLU A 201 9.51 -14.91 10.08
C GLU A 201 8.51 -15.07 8.94
N ASN A 202 7.20 -15.11 9.21
CA ASN A 202 6.18 -15.41 8.21
C ASN A 202 5.16 -14.28 8.11
N GLN A 203 4.66 -14.05 6.90
CA GLN A 203 3.63 -13.04 6.66
C GLN A 203 2.27 -13.42 7.28
N ILE A 204 1.98 -14.71 7.41
CA ILE A 204 0.79 -15.26 8.05
C ILE A 204 1.22 -16.37 8.99
N SER A 205 0.78 -16.28 10.24
CA SER A 205 1.02 -17.29 11.26
C SER A 205 -0.28 -17.61 11.99
N VAL A 206 -0.51 -18.86 12.31
CA VAL A 206 -1.65 -19.33 13.11
C VAL A 206 -1.11 -19.90 14.42
N ILE A 207 -1.54 -19.31 15.55
CA ILE A 207 -1.12 -19.73 16.89
C ILE A 207 -2.34 -20.28 17.61
N GLN A 208 -2.34 -21.59 17.83
CA GLN A 208 -3.38 -22.29 18.60
C GLN A 208 -2.88 -22.62 20.00
N GLY A 209 -3.78 -22.59 20.96
CA GLY A 209 -3.52 -23.05 22.32
C GLY A 209 -4.80 -23.02 23.17
N PRO A 210 -5.00 -24.01 24.05
CA PRO A 210 -6.12 -23.97 24.98
C PRO A 210 -6.03 -22.78 25.96
N PRO A 211 -7.09 -22.51 26.73
CA PRO A 211 -7.04 -21.53 27.81
C PRO A 211 -5.87 -21.79 28.76
N GLY A 212 -5.20 -20.76 29.26
CA GLY A 212 -4.09 -20.89 30.21
C GLY A 212 -2.70 -21.15 29.61
N THR A 213 -2.56 -21.36 28.29
CA THR A 213 -1.25 -21.61 27.63
C THR A 213 -0.41 -20.34 27.41
N GLY A 214 -0.85 -19.18 27.89
CA GLY A 214 -0.09 -17.94 27.76
C GLY A 214 -0.18 -17.26 26.39
N LYS A 215 -1.29 -17.47 25.64
CA LYS A 215 -1.51 -16.79 24.34
C LYS A 215 -1.35 -15.28 24.42
N THR A 216 -1.88 -14.64 25.46
CA THR A 216 -1.72 -13.18 25.65
C THR A 216 -0.26 -12.79 25.80
N GLN A 217 0.53 -13.58 26.53
CA GLN A 217 1.97 -13.34 26.69
C GLN A 217 2.71 -13.46 25.34
N THR A 218 2.33 -14.45 24.54
CA THR A 218 2.85 -14.58 23.16
C THR A 218 2.51 -13.37 22.30
N ILE A 219 1.26 -12.87 22.39
CA ILE A 219 0.83 -11.66 21.67
C ILE A 219 1.66 -10.44 22.12
N LEU A 220 1.87 -10.25 23.41
CA LEU A 220 2.68 -9.14 23.95
C LEU A 220 4.13 -9.19 23.44
N ASN A 221 4.74 -10.37 23.39
CA ASN A 221 6.09 -10.52 22.81
C ASN A 221 6.11 -10.25 21.31
N ILE A 222 5.09 -10.65 20.54
CA ILE A 222 4.97 -10.30 19.12
C ILE A 222 4.86 -8.78 18.95
N ILE A 223 4.03 -8.10 19.77
CA ILE A 223 3.90 -6.64 19.77
C ILE A 223 5.26 -5.99 20.01
N ALA A 224 6.01 -6.42 21.03
CA ALA A 224 7.33 -5.88 21.34
C ALA A 224 8.30 -6.01 20.16
N ASN A 225 8.36 -7.18 19.55
CA ASN A 225 9.24 -7.43 18.40
C ASN A 225 8.89 -6.61 17.16
N ILE A 226 7.62 -6.28 16.95
CA ILE A 226 7.18 -5.42 15.84
C ILE A 226 7.50 -3.95 16.12
N LEU A 227 7.29 -3.50 17.37
CA LEU A 227 7.56 -2.11 17.77
C LEU A 227 9.03 -1.76 17.71
N ILE A 228 9.94 -2.67 18.11
CA ILE A 228 11.39 -2.48 17.98
C ILE A 228 11.82 -2.27 16.52
N GLN A 229 11.10 -2.85 15.56
CA GLN A 229 11.33 -2.61 14.14
C GLN A 229 10.78 -1.26 13.64
N GLY A 230 10.30 -0.39 14.54
CA GLY A 230 9.67 0.89 14.18
C GLY A 230 8.31 0.74 13.46
N LYS A 231 7.68 -0.43 13.55
CA LYS A 231 6.40 -0.73 12.92
C LYS A 231 5.24 -0.54 13.88
N THR A 232 4.02 -0.38 13.33
CA THR A 232 2.78 -0.32 14.10
C THR A 232 2.07 -1.66 14.13
N VAL A 233 1.31 -1.92 15.21
CA VAL A 233 0.54 -3.16 15.42
C VAL A 233 -0.92 -2.82 15.59
N GLN A 234 -1.79 -3.61 14.98
CA GLN A 234 -3.23 -3.58 15.27
C GLN A 234 -3.67 -4.93 15.84
N VAL A 235 -4.22 -4.90 17.06
CA VAL A 235 -4.86 -6.07 17.69
C VAL A 235 -6.36 -5.97 17.47
N VAL A 236 -6.95 -7.02 16.88
CA VAL A 236 -8.38 -7.08 16.60
C VAL A 236 -8.99 -8.35 17.16
N SER A 237 -10.22 -8.23 17.67
CA SER A 237 -11.02 -9.37 18.14
C SER A 237 -12.50 -9.11 17.86
N ASN A 238 -13.28 -10.16 17.76
CA ASN A 238 -14.74 -10.10 17.76
C ASN A 238 -15.32 -9.90 19.18
N ASN A 239 -14.49 -10.00 20.23
CA ASN A 239 -14.84 -9.77 21.63
C ASN A 239 -13.94 -8.66 22.21
N ASN A 240 -14.56 -7.60 22.76
CA ASN A 240 -13.84 -6.47 23.36
C ASN A 240 -12.95 -6.91 24.53
N SER A 241 -13.40 -7.84 25.36
CA SER A 241 -12.63 -8.30 26.53
C SER A 241 -11.26 -8.90 26.16
N ALA A 242 -11.12 -9.47 24.98
CA ALA A 242 -9.84 -10.01 24.53
C ALA A 242 -8.84 -8.90 24.19
N THR A 243 -9.29 -7.79 23.60
CA THR A 243 -8.43 -6.62 23.32
C THR A 243 -8.16 -5.83 24.58
N GLU A 244 -9.15 -5.70 25.47
CA GLU A 244 -9.00 -5.07 26.79
C GLU A 244 -7.94 -5.77 27.63
N ASN A 245 -7.92 -7.09 27.66
CA ASN A 245 -6.91 -7.87 28.40
C ASN A 245 -5.47 -7.54 27.93
N VAL A 246 -5.26 -7.35 26.64
CA VAL A 246 -3.94 -6.93 26.11
C VAL A 246 -3.60 -5.52 26.58
N PHE A 247 -4.56 -4.59 26.52
CA PHE A 247 -4.39 -3.22 26.99
C PHE A 247 -4.11 -3.15 28.51
N GLU A 248 -4.88 -3.85 29.33
CA GLU A 248 -4.70 -3.90 30.80
C GLU A 248 -3.32 -4.41 31.16
N LYS A 249 -2.84 -5.47 30.50
CA LYS A 249 -1.49 -5.99 30.75
C LYS A 249 -0.40 -5.00 30.40
N LEU A 250 -0.49 -4.33 29.25
CA LEU A 250 0.48 -3.30 28.86
C LEU A 250 0.43 -2.09 29.81
N SER A 251 -0.77 -1.73 30.28
CA SER A 251 -0.99 -0.58 31.18
C SER A 251 -0.72 -0.89 32.65
N SER A 252 -0.48 -2.18 33.00
CA SER A 252 -0.23 -2.56 34.38
C SER A 252 0.97 -1.85 34.97
N SER A 253 0.99 -1.67 36.30
CA SER A 253 2.11 -1.03 37.02
C SER A 253 3.48 -1.70 36.78
N LYS A 254 3.47 -2.98 36.40
CA LYS A 254 4.69 -3.72 36.04
C LYS A 254 5.34 -3.25 34.77
N TYR A 255 4.54 -2.86 33.74
CA TYR A 255 5.07 -2.50 32.41
C TYR A 255 4.90 -1.03 32.09
N ASN A 256 3.82 -0.41 32.56
CA ASN A 256 3.52 1.01 32.37
C ASN A 256 3.56 1.50 30.92
N LEU A 257 3.13 0.64 29.98
CA LEU A 257 3.16 0.87 28.53
C LEU A 257 1.82 1.32 27.95
N GLY A 258 0.86 1.71 28.78
CA GLY A 258 -0.48 2.15 28.32
C GLY A 258 -0.44 3.35 27.38
N PHE A 259 0.60 4.20 27.47
CA PHE A 259 0.76 5.39 26.63
C PHE A 259 1.02 5.09 25.14
N ILE A 260 1.49 3.88 24.80
CA ILE A 260 1.71 3.47 23.41
C ILE A 260 0.46 2.87 22.74
N VAL A 261 -0.64 2.72 23.47
CA VAL A 261 -1.83 2.00 23.01
C VAL A 261 -2.98 2.95 22.74
N ALA A 262 -3.61 2.84 21.58
CA ALA A 262 -4.85 3.53 21.24
C ALA A 262 -6.01 2.53 21.14
N THR A 263 -7.07 2.73 21.93
CA THR A 263 -8.29 1.91 21.90
C THR A 263 -9.27 2.51 20.90
N LEU A 264 -9.36 1.94 19.69
CA LEU A 264 -10.05 2.56 18.54
C LEU A 264 -11.28 1.79 18.05
N GLY A 265 -11.72 0.74 18.74
CA GLY A 265 -12.75 -0.17 18.25
C GLY A 265 -14.13 0.49 18.01
N LYS A 266 -14.76 1.00 19.03
CA LYS A 266 -16.06 1.68 18.96
C LYS A 266 -15.89 3.21 18.86
N SER A 267 -16.96 3.88 18.42
CA SER A 267 -17.03 5.35 18.35
C SER A 267 -16.71 5.99 19.70
N ASP A 268 -17.32 5.45 20.77
CA ASP A 268 -17.14 5.94 22.14
C ASP A 268 -15.70 5.76 22.61
N ASN A 269 -15.06 4.65 22.28
CA ASN A 269 -13.66 4.40 22.61
C ASN A 269 -12.74 5.44 21.96
N LYS A 270 -13.01 5.83 20.70
CA LYS A 270 -12.26 6.89 20.02
C LYS A 270 -12.41 8.23 20.72
N THR A 271 -13.64 8.60 21.06
CA THR A 271 -13.93 9.84 21.78
C THR A 271 -13.26 9.84 23.14
N ASN A 272 -13.37 8.74 23.89
CA ASN A 272 -12.72 8.58 25.19
C ASN A 272 -11.19 8.61 25.08
N PHE A 273 -10.62 7.97 24.06
CA PHE A 273 -9.18 8.01 23.81
C PHE A 273 -8.70 9.44 23.54
N ILE A 274 -9.40 10.20 22.67
CA ILE A 274 -9.06 11.58 22.36
C ILE A 274 -9.18 12.48 23.61
N ASN A 275 -10.27 12.36 24.36
CA ASN A 275 -10.53 13.18 25.54
C ASN A 275 -9.60 12.87 26.71
N ASN A 276 -9.12 11.62 26.80
CA ASN A 276 -8.26 11.16 27.90
C ASN A 276 -6.77 11.12 27.51
N GLN A 277 -6.40 11.64 26.34
CA GLN A 277 -4.99 11.78 26.00
C GLN A 277 -4.26 12.61 27.04
N LYS A 278 -3.32 11.96 27.73
CA LYS A 278 -2.43 12.65 28.66
C LYS A 278 -1.36 13.37 27.86
N THR A 279 -1.09 14.62 28.19
CA THR A 279 0.00 15.42 27.62
C THR A 279 1.37 15.03 28.18
N ASN A 280 1.40 14.29 29.27
CA ASN A 280 2.64 13.85 29.92
C ASN A 280 3.01 12.44 29.44
N TYR A 281 3.94 12.38 28.52
CA TYR A 281 4.62 11.15 28.15
C TYR A 281 5.82 10.92 29.06
N PRO A 282 6.28 9.66 29.21
CA PRO A 282 7.56 9.40 29.88
C PRO A 282 8.68 10.24 29.25
N ASP A 283 9.54 10.81 30.09
CA ASP A 283 10.68 11.57 29.61
C ASP A 283 11.76 10.59 29.09
N PHE A 284 11.97 10.60 27.79
CA PHE A 284 13.00 9.81 27.11
C PHE A 284 14.26 10.61 26.80
N THR A 285 14.38 11.86 27.25
CA THR A 285 15.54 12.72 26.92
C THR A 285 16.87 12.20 27.47
N SER A 286 16.80 11.37 28.51
CA SER A 286 17.97 10.68 29.06
C SER A 286 18.43 9.48 28.23
N LEU A 287 17.62 9.00 27.29
CA LEU A 287 17.90 7.90 26.40
C LEU A 287 18.52 8.46 25.11
N LYS A 288 19.85 8.47 25.01
CA LYS A 288 20.54 8.83 23.77
C LYS A 288 20.25 7.77 22.70
N SER A 289 19.75 8.19 21.54
CA SER A 289 19.19 7.31 20.52
C SER A 289 20.19 6.37 19.83
N ASP A 290 21.44 6.75 19.74
CA ASP A 290 22.42 6.05 18.90
C ASP A 290 23.24 4.99 19.66
N ASP A 291 23.53 5.23 20.96
CA ASP A 291 24.27 4.28 21.78
C ASP A 291 23.39 3.15 22.35
N ILE A 292 22.09 3.34 22.43
CA ILE A 292 21.15 2.42 23.10
C ILE A 292 20.73 1.29 22.18
N GLN A 293 20.61 1.53 20.88
CA GLN A 293 20.05 0.53 19.96
C GLN A 293 21.06 -0.61 19.75
N ASP A 294 22.32 -0.31 19.61
CA ASP A 294 23.38 -1.31 19.40
C ASP A 294 23.76 -2.02 20.73
N ASP A 295 23.95 -1.27 21.82
CA ASP A 295 24.29 -1.83 23.12
C ASP A 295 23.13 -2.64 23.73
N PHE A 296 21.89 -2.15 23.59
CA PHE A 296 20.69 -2.87 24.05
C PHE A 296 20.44 -4.15 23.26
N MET A 297 20.59 -4.12 21.95
CA MET A 297 20.45 -5.32 21.11
C MET A 297 21.53 -6.34 21.41
N GLN A 298 22.76 -5.92 21.65
CA GLN A 298 23.86 -6.79 22.03
C GLN A 298 23.64 -7.42 23.42
N GLN A 299 23.23 -6.65 24.42
CA GLN A 299 22.90 -7.16 25.76
C GLN A 299 21.68 -8.10 25.78
N VAL A 300 20.71 -7.89 24.91
CA VAL A 300 19.53 -8.78 24.75
C VAL A 300 19.96 -10.09 24.09
N GLN A 301 20.86 -10.06 23.13
CA GLN A 301 21.39 -11.26 22.48
C GLN A 301 22.27 -12.10 23.42
N GLU A 302 23.07 -11.48 24.28
CA GLU A 302 23.92 -12.17 25.25
C GLU A 302 23.13 -12.83 26.40
N LYS A 303 21.90 -12.37 26.68
CA LYS A 303 21.03 -12.88 27.77
C LYS A 303 19.89 -13.79 27.29
N SER A 304 19.78 -14.05 25.98
CA SER A 304 18.78 -14.91 25.35
C SER A 304 19.36 -16.28 25.04
#